data_c58748e81c8f8ca5cb6c1e707d0fb4c7
#
_entry.id   c58748e81c8f8ca5cb6c1e707d0fb4c7
#
_cell.length_a   1.000
_cell.length_b   1.000
_cell.length_c   1.000
_cell.angle_alpha   90.00
_cell.angle_beta   90.00
_cell.angle_gamma   90.00
#
_symmetry.space_group_name_H-M   'P 1'
#
loop_
_entity.id
_entity.type
_entity.pdbx_description
1 polymer ?
#
loop_
_entity_poly.entity_id
_entity_poly.type
_entity_poly.pdbx_seq_one_letter_code
_entity_poly.pdbx_strand_id
1 'polypeptide(L)'
;MKKFIIYLISILFLFKLPIFAQEKNFQILQSEWDRIMYSSKSIDEKEEQMEKLAEKAVQWTEENKKSAELYAWAGIILSTEAGFYKINVVKALAKARKAKELLHTGLEINDKVLDGSIYTTLGTLYYQVPPFPIGFGDKDLAKTFLTKSIQLNPNGIDSNYFYASYLFEEKLYKEALDRLIIASNAKPRVGRELADKGRRADIEKLILKAQEKLK
;
A
#
# COMPACT_ATOMS: atom_id res chain seq x y z
N MET A 1 30.12 -43.63 -4.85
CA MET A 1 28.97 -43.06 -4.08
C MET A 1 29.20 -41.66 -3.57
N LYS A 2 30.39 -41.22 -3.10
CA LYS A 2 30.64 -39.86 -2.57
C LYS A 2 30.49 -38.73 -3.60
N LYS A 3 30.77 -38.96 -4.88
CA LYS A 3 30.65 -37.92 -5.93
C LYS A 3 29.19 -37.57 -6.32
N PHE A 4 28.28 -38.54 -6.19
CA PHE A 4 26.85 -38.30 -6.50
C PHE A 4 26.12 -37.45 -5.47
N ILE A 5 26.53 -37.52 -4.19
CA ILE A 5 25.93 -36.74 -3.08
C ILE A 5 26.31 -35.28 -3.19
N ILE A 6 27.53 -34.97 -3.68
CA ILE A 6 28.00 -33.57 -3.84
C ILE A 6 27.21 -32.83 -4.93
N TYR A 7 26.86 -33.52 -6.03
CA TYR A 7 26.04 -32.94 -7.09
C TYR A 7 24.59 -32.71 -6.67
N LEU A 8 24.02 -33.54 -5.81
CA LEU A 8 22.65 -33.38 -5.32
C LEU A 8 22.53 -32.17 -4.36
N ILE A 9 23.54 -31.92 -3.54
CA ILE A 9 23.59 -30.79 -2.63
C ILE A 9 23.77 -29.46 -3.40
N SER A 10 24.57 -29.47 -4.47
CA SER A 10 24.75 -28.29 -5.34
C SER A 10 23.48 -27.88 -6.08
N ILE A 11 22.65 -28.85 -6.51
CA ILE A 11 21.37 -28.60 -7.19
C ILE A 11 20.34 -28.04 -6.22
N LEU A 12 20.31 -28.47 -4.96
CA LEU A 12 19.40 -27.93 -3.94
C LEU A 12 19.73 -26.49 -3.54
N PHE A 13 21.00 -26.09 -3.65
CA PHE A 13 21.42 -24.73 -3.29
C PHE A 13 21.08 -23.69 -4.38
N LEU A 14 21.05 -24.12 -5.66
CA LEU A 14 20.71 -23.24 -6.80
C LEU A 14 19.22 -22.88 -6.87
N PHE A 15 18.32 -23.68 -6.30
CA PHE A 15 16.88 -23.40 -6.31
C PHE A 15 16.39 -22.48 -5.19
N LYS A 16 17.20 -22.20 -4.16
CA LYS A 16 16.83 -21.30 -3.05
C LYS A 16 17.20 -19.83 -3.27
N LEU A 17 18.14 -19.55 -4.17
CA LEU A 17 18.63 -18.20 -4.43
C LEU A 17 17.56 -17.20 -4.93
N PRO A 18 16.62 -17.57 -5.84
CA PRO A 18 15.63 -16.61 -6.31
C PRO A 18 14.60 -16.21 -5.25
N ILE A 19 14.24 -17.09 -4.32
CA ILE A 19 13.24 -16.79 -3.27
C ILE A 19 13.79 -15.76 -2.28
N PHE A 20 15.02 -15.90 -1.82
CA PHE A 20 15.65 -14.94 -0.91
C PHE A 20 15.89 -13.57 -1.53
N ALA A 21 16.22 -13.51 -2.83
CA ALA A 21 16.40 -12.25 -3.54
C ALA A 21 15.06 -11.51 -3.73
N GLN A 22 13.99 -12.24 -3.99
CA GLN A 22 12.65 -11.71 -4.18
C GLN A 22 12.05 -11.14 -2.90
N GLU A 23 12.22 -11.83 -1.77
CA GLU A 23 11.80 -11.36 -0.45
C GLU A 23 12.52 -10.08 -0.03
N LYS A 24 13.80 -9.95 -0.37
CA LYS A 24 14.60 -8.75 -0.11
C LYS A 24 14.15 -7.53 -0.94
N ASN A 25 13.68 -7.73 -2.16
CA ASN A 25 13.33 -6.64 -3.07
C ASN A 25 12.11 -5.85 -2.59
N PHE A 26 11.00 -6.48 -2.18
CA PHE A 26 9.85 -5.73 -1.72
C PHE A 26 10.11 -5.00 -0.40
N GLN A 27 10.97 -5.56 0.49
CA GLN A 27 11.37 -4.90 1.74
C GLN A 27 12.19 -3.63 1.48
N ILE A 28 13.00 -3.62 0.41
CA ILE A 28 13.71 -2.42 -0.04
C ILE A 28 12.70 -1.35 -0.49
N LEU A 29 11.73 -1.71 -1.35
CA LEU A 29 10.67 -0.78 -1.78
C LEU A 29 9.90 -0.21 -0.59
N GLN A 30 9.55 -1.06 0.37
CA GLN A 30 8.86 -0.70 1.59
C GLN A 30 9.66 0.33 2.41
N SER A 31 10.92 0.05 2.68
CA SER A 31 11.76 0.91 3.51
C SER A 31 12.08 2.25 2.82
N GLU A 32 12.27 2.25 1.50
CA GLU A 32 12.46 3.47 0.73
C GLU A 32 11.19 4.33 0.71
N TRP A 33 10.01 3.71 0.53
CA TRP A 33 8.72 4.40 0.62
C TRP A 33 8.50 5.03 2.02
N ASP A 34 8.76 4.26 3.11
CA ASP A 34 8.64 4.77 4.48
C ASP A 34 9.52 6.00 4.70
N ARG A 35 10.76 5.95 4.22
CA ARG A 35 11.72 7.05 4.32
C ARG A 35 11.28 8.28 3.53
N ILE A 36 10.75 8.12 2.31
CA ILE A 36 10.27 9.22 1.50
C ILE A 36 9.04 9.87 2.14
N MET A 37 8.05 9.08 2.50
CA MET A 37 6.78 9.58 3.04
C MET A 37 6.94 10.35 4.34
N TYR A 38 7.72 9.81 5.27
CA TYR A 38 7.82 10.34 6.63
C TYR A 38 9.11 11.11 6.92
N SER A 39 9.87 11.48 5.87
CA SER A 39 11.00 12.41 6.00
C SER A 39 10.53 13.85 6.19
N SER A 40 11.46 14.71 6.62
CA SER A 40 11.25 16.17 6.73
C SER A 40 11.45 16.93 5.39
N LYS A 41 11.56 16.21 4.25
CA LYS A 41 11.78 16.81 2.94
C LYS A 41 10.56 17.59 2.45
N SER A 42 10.79 18.53 1.52
CA SER A 42 9.74 19.26 0.83
C SER A 42 8.85 18.31 0.00
N ILE A 43 7.68 18.78 -0.38
CA ILE A 43 6.74 18.01 -1.23
C ILE A 43 7.40 17.70 -2.57
N ASP A 44 8.08 18.66 -3.18
CA ASP A 44 8.73 18.49 -4.49
C ASP A 44 9.85 17.43 -4.46
N GLU A 45 10.67 17.44 -3.39
CA GLU A 45 11.70 16.41 -3.20
C GLU A 45 11.10 15.00 -2.98
N LYS A 46 9.96 14.92 -2.29
CA LYS A 46 9.23 13.65 -2.10
C LYS A 46 8.64 13.17 -3.41
N GLU A 47 8.06 14.06 -4.21
CA GLU A 47 7.53 13.75 -5.53
C GLU A 47 8.62 13.15 -6.43
N GLU A 48 9.77 13.84 -6.57
CA GLU A 48 10.89 13.36 -7.38
C GLU A 48 11.41 11.98 -6.93
N GLN A 49 11.55 11.79 -5.60
CA GLN A 49 12.02 10.51 -5.07
C GLN A 49 10.99 9.40 -5.24
N MET A 50 9.70 9.71 -5.10
CA MET A 50 8.62 8.74 -5.28
C MET A 50 8.49 8.32 -6.75
N GLU A 51 8.70 9.23 -7.71
CA GLU A 51 8.73 8.93 -9.15
C GLU A 51 9.84 7.92 -9.47
N LYS A 52 11.06 8.15 -8.98
CA LYS A 52 12.19 7.21 -9.14
C LYS A 52 11.92 5.85 -8.48
N LEU A 53 11.29 5.86 -7.30
CA LEU A 53 10.93 4.62 -6.61
C LEU A 53 9.84 3.85 -7.37
N ALA A 54 8.88 4.56 -7.97
CA ALA A 54 7.82 3.96 -8.79
C ALA A 54 8.38 3.29 -10.06
N GLU A 55 9.31 3.92 -10.76
CA GLU A 55 10.00 3.33 -11.92
C GLU A 55 10.71 2.04 -11.53
N LYS A 56 11.48 2.06 -10.46
CA LYS A 56 12.16 0.88 -9.92
C LYS A 56 11.19 -0.22 -9.53
N ALA A 57 10.08 0.12 -8.87
CA ALA A 57 9.07 -0.85 -8.45
C ALA A 57 8.41 -1.52 -9.66
N VAL A 58 8.05 -0.76 -10.70
CA VAL A 58 7.49 -1.30 -11.94
C VAL A 58 8.48 -2.23 -12.64
N GLN A 59 9.73 -1.81 -12.79
CA GLN A 59 10.78 -2.65 -13.38
C GLN A 59 10.89 -3.99 -12.64
N TRP A 60 10.88 -3.98 -11.31
CA TRP A 60 11.00 -5.22 -10.53
C TRP A 60 9.77 -6.13 -10.65
N THR A 61 8.57 -5.62 -10.95
CA THR A 61 7.43 -6.49 -11.28
C THR A 61 7.61 -7.20 -12.61
N GLU A 62 8.23 -6.55 -13.59
CA GLU A 62 8.50 -7.15 -14.90
C GLU A 62 9.55 -8.26 -14.82
N GLU A 63 10.55 -8.09 -13.96
CA GLU A 63 11.60 -9.08 -13.71
C GLU A 63 11.10 -10.26 -12.86
N ASN A 64 10.05 -10.06 -12.04
CA ASN A 64 9.56 -11.01 -11.04
C ASN A 64 8.04 -11.19 -11.11
N LYS A 65 7.52 -11.65 -12.23
CA LYS A 65 6.08 -11.73 -12.55
C LYS A 65 5.24 -12.61 -11.61
N LYS A 66 5.85 -13.33 -10.69
CA LYS A 66 5.17 -14.22 -9.73
C LYS A 66 5.16 -13.68 -8.29
N SER A 67 5.69 -12.48 -8.04
CA SER A 67 5.71 -11.89 -6.70
C SER A 67 4.54 -10.98 -6.46
N ALA A 68 3.53 -11.46 -5.75
CA ALA A 68 2.41 -10.66 -5.32
C ALA A 68 2.85 -9.45 -4.45
N GLU A 69 3.91 -9.59 -3.65
CA GLU A 69 4.48 -8.55 -2.80
C GLU A 69 5.03 -7.38 -3.62
N LEU A 70 5.74 -7.67 -4.73
CA LEU A 70 6.25 -6.63 -5.62
C LEU A 70 5.11 -5.90 -6.32
N TYR A 71 4.10 -6.61 -6.81
CA TYR A 71 2.91 -5.99 -7.41
C TYR A 71 2.14 -5.13 -6.39
N ALA A 72 2.01 -5.60 -5.15
CA ALA A 72 1.38 -4.83 -4.07
C ALA A 72 2.15 -3.53 -3.80
N TRP A 73 3.48 -3.62 -3.62
CA TRP A 73 4.31 -2.44 -3.36
C TRP A 73 4.39 -1.49 -4.55
N ALA A 74 4.49 -1.98 -5.76
CA ALA A 74 4.45 -1.13 -6.96
C ALA A 74 3.12 -0.37 -7.06
N GLY A 75 2.00 -1.03 -6.78
CA GLY A 75 0.70 -0.39 -6.72
C GLY A 75 0.56 0.66 -5.61
N ILE A 76 1.07 0.36 -4.39
CA ILE A 76 1.09 1.31 -3.27
C ILE A 76 1.93 2.54 -3.61
N ILE A 77 3.13 2.35 -4.17
CA ILE A 77 4.05 3.43 -4.54
C ILE A 77 3.44 4.32 -5.62
N LEU A 78 2.90 3.73 -6.70
CA LEU A 78 2.23 4.49 -7.76
C LEU A 78 0.97 5.22 -7.29
N SER A 79 0.22 4.65 -6.36
CA SER A 79 -0.93 5.31 -5.72
C SER A 79 -0.48 6.53 -4.91
N THR A 80 0.63 6.39 -4.20
CA THR A 80 1.24 7.49 -3.43
C THR A 80 1.77 8.58 -4.36
N GLU A 81 2.48 8.21 -5.43
CA GLU A 81 2.97 9.12 -6.46
C GLU A 81 1.82 9.92 -7.10
N ALA A 82 0.71 9.25 -7.44
CA ALA A 82 -0.48 9.91 -7.97
C ALA A 82 -1.00 11.02 -7.05
N GLY A 83 -0.91 10.83 -5.73
CA GLY A 83 -1.34 11.80 -4.72
C GLY A 83 -0.48 13.07 -4.66
N PHE A 84 0.74 13.06 -5.19
CA PHE A 84 1.59 14.25 -5.27
C PHE A 84 1.17 15.18 -6.42
N TYR A 85 0.61 14.66 -7.51
CA TYR A 85 0.24 15.45 -8.70
C TYR A 85 -1.07 16.23 -8.52
N LYS A 86 -1.12 17.15 -7.56
CA LYS A 86 -2.35 17.91 -7.22
C LYS A 86 -2.86 18.78 -8.38
N ILE A 87 -1.96 19.31 -9.19
CA ILE A 87 -2.29 20.23 -10.30
C ILE A 87 -2.37 19.45 -11.62
N ASN A 88 -1.56 18.43 -11.82
CA ASN A 88 -1.53 17.62 -13.04
C ASN A 88 -2.46 16.39 -12.93
N VAL A 89 -3.76 16.64 -13.05
CA VAL A 89 -4.81 15.61 -12.94
C VAL A 89 -4.61 14.47 -13.97
N VAL A 90 -4.11 14.78 -15.17
CA VAL A 90 -3.88 13.77 -16.21
C VAL A 90 -2.78 12.80 -15.76
N LYS A 91 -1.65 13.31 -15.24
CA LYS A 91 -0.55 12.50 -14.71
C LYS A 91 -1.01 11.69 -13.50
N ALA A 92 -1.75 12.32 -12.57
CA ALA A 92 -2.32 11.64 -11.41
C ALA A 92 -3.21 10.45 -11.80
N LEU A 93 -4.14 10.65 -12.74
CA LEU A 93 -5.04 9.59 -13.21
C LEU A 93 -4.31 8.47 -13.95
N ALA A 94 -3.29 8.79 -14.76
CA ALA A 94 -2.46 7.79 -15.42
C ALA A 94 -1.74 6.89 -14.41
N LYS A 95 -1.13 7.46 -13.36
CA LYS A 95 -0.45 6.72 -12.29
C LYS A 95 -1.46 5.89 -11.47
N ALA A 96 -2.61 6.45 -11.12
CA ALA A 96 -3.67 5.75 -10.41
C ALA A 96 -4.22 4.53 -11.20
N ARG A 97 -4.40 4.66 -12.52
CA ARG A 97 -4.81 3.55 -13.39
C ARG A 97 -3.75 2.44 -13.43
N LYS A 98 -2.48 2.81 -13.59
CA LYS A 98 -1.38 1.84 -13.58
C LYS A 98 -1.26 1.15 -12.22
N ALA A 99 -1.42 1.89 -11.12
CA ALA A 99 -1.47 1.32 -9.78
C ALA A 99 -2.58 0.27 -9.67
N LYS A 100 -3.81 0.61 -10.10
CA LYS A 100 -4.95 -0.29 -10.10
C LYS A 100 -4.67 -1.60 -10.87
N GLU A 101 -4.08 -1.51 -12.07
CA GLU A 101 -3.73 -2.68 -12.87
C GLU A 101 -2.75 -3.60 -12.14
N LEU A 102 -1.66 -3.05 -11.58
CA LEU A 102 -0.67 -3.83 -10.85
C LEU A 102 -1.26 -4.48 -9.58
N LEU A 103 -2.11 -3.75 -8.85
CA LEU A 103 -2.79 -4.28 -7.68
C LEU A 103 -3.70 -5.46 -8.04
N HIS A 104 -4.46 -5.38 -9.14
CA HIS A 104 -5.26 -6.50 -9.61
C HIS A 104 -4.40 -7.72 -9.99
N THR A 105 -3.29 -7.50 -10.70
CA THR A 105 -2.33 -8.59 -10.98
C THR A 105 -1.80 -9.21 -9.68
N GLY A 106 -1.50 -8.41 -8.67
CA GLY A 106 -1.09 -8.91 -7.35
C GLY A 106 -2.17 -9.78 -6.68
N LEU A 107 -3.46 -9.40 -6.78
CA LEU A 107 -4.58 -10.20 -6.26
C LEU A 107 -4.73 -11.54 -6.99
N GLU A 108 -4.53 -11.59 -8.30
CA GLU A 108 -4.57 -12.83 -9.09
C GLU A 108 -3.48 -13.83 -8.66
N ILE A 109 -2.32 -13.31 -8.20
CA ILE A 109 -1.21 -14.14 -7.71
C ILE A 109 -1.47 -14.60 -6.27
N ASN A 110 -1.84 -13.67 -5.37
CA ASN A 110 -2.14 -13.97 -3.97
C ASN A 110 -3.06 -12.89 -3.38
N ASP A 111 -4.31 -13.24 -3.16
CA ASP A 111 -5.35 -12.33 -2.65
C ASP A 111 -5.19 -11.96 -1.16
N LYS A 112 -4.30 -12.65 -0.43
CA LYS A 112 -4.02 -12.41 0.99
C LYS A 112 -2.66 -11.76 1.23
N VAL A 113 -1.94 -11.41 0.17
CA VAL A 113 -0.60 -10.84 0.28
C VAL A 113 -0.57 -9.60 1.19
N LEU A 114 0.46 -9.50 2.03
CA LEU A 114 0.67 -8.39 2.96
C LEU A 114 -0.59 -8.06 3.77
N ASP A 115 -1.26 -9.10 4.29
CA ASP A 115 -2.45 -9.01 5.15
C ASP A 115 -3.55 -8.11 4.55
N GLY A 116 -3.76 -8.21 3.23
CA GLY A 116 -4.82 -7.47 2.53
C GLY A 116 -4.47 -6.02 2.18
N SER A 117 -3.19 -5.64 2.18
CA SER A 117 -2.76 -4.27 1.81
C SER A 117 -3.17 -3.88 0.38
N ILE A 118 -3.29 -4.84 -0.55
CA ILE A 118 -3.81 -4.57 -1.89
C ILE A 118 -5.26 -4.09 -1.82
N TYR A 119 -6.10 -4.73 -1.01
CA TYR A 119 -7.50 -4.33 -0.83
C TYR A 119 -7.60 -2.93 -0.20
N THR A 120 -6.75 -2.62 0.78
CA THR A 120 -6.66 -1.28 1.36
C THR A 120 -6.38 -0.23 0.30
N THR A 121 -5.38 -0.49 -0.57
CA THR A 121 -4.95 0.46 -1.59
C THR A 121 -5.97 0.61 -2.72
N LEU A 122 -6.56 -0.50 -3.20
CA LEU A 122 -7.65 -0.45 -4.20
C LEU A 122 -8.85 0.31 -3.67
N GLY A 123 -9.30 0.02 -2.45
CA GLY A 123 -10.39 0.74 -1.83
C GLY A 123 -10.11 2.23 -1.71
N THR A 124 -8.88 2.60 -1.34
CA THR A 124 -8.44 4.00 -1.28
C THR A 124 -8.48 4.67 -2.65
N LEU A 125 -7.97 4.02 -3.68
CA LEU A 125 -8.02 4.52 -5.05
C LEU A 125 -9.46 4.75 -5.52
N TYR A 126 -10.37 3.80 -5.27
CA TYR A 126 -11.76 3.89 -5.72
C TYR A 126 -12.54 5.04 -5.07
N TYR A 127 -12.23 5.45 -3.84
CA TYR A 127 -12.92 6.62 -3.26
C TYR A 127 -12.22 7.95 -3.52
N GLN A 128 -10.91 7.94 -3.78
CA GLN A 128 -10.15 9.18 -4.01
C GLN A 128 -10.14 9.62 -5.47
N VAL A 129 -10.16 8.68 -6.41
CA VAL A 129 -10.20 8.99 -7.84
C VAL A 129 -11.60 9.50 -8.21
N PRO A 130 -11.72 10.56 -9.05
CA PRO A 130 -13.02 11.00 -9.54
C PRO A 130 -13.78 9.88 -10.27
N PRO A 131 -15.12 9.86 -10.21
CA PRO A 131 -15.93 8.88 -10.94
C PRO A 131 -15.91 9.12 -12.46
N PHE A 132 -16.49 8.17 -13.19
CA PHE A 132 -16.70 8.33 -14.64
C PHE A 132 -17.50 9.62 -14.95
N PRO A 133 -17.19 10.38 -16.02
CA PRO A 133 -16.25 10.03 -17.11
C PRO A 133 -14.79 10.43 -16.88
N ILE A 134 -14.47 11.14 -15.79
CA ILE A 134 -13.14 11.68 -15.52
C ILE A 134 -12.17 10.56 -15.12
N GLY A 135 -12.57 9.72 -14.21
CA GLY A 135 -11.76 8.64 -13.65
C GLY A 135 -12.52 7.33 -13.53
N PHE A 136 -12.08 6.51 -12.60
CA PHE A 136 -12.68 5.19 -12.31
C PHE A 136 -13.21 5.09 -10.87
N GLY A 137 -13.38 6.22 -10.19
CA GLY A 137 -13.86 6.26 -8.82
C GLY A 137 -15.24 5.61 -8.67
N ASP A 138 -15.41 4.84 -7.59
CA ASP A 138 -16.63 4.09 -7.28
C ASP A 138 -16.68 3.83 -5.77
N LYS A 139 -17.65 4.45 -5.10
CA LYS A 139 -17.78 4.37 -3.64
C LYS A 139 -18.21 3.00 -3.14
N ASP A 140 -18.99 2.26 -3.92
CA ASP A 140 -19.44 0.93 -3.55
C ASP A 140 -18.30 -0.09 -3.65
N LEU A 141 -17.49 0.02 -4.72
CA LEU A 141 -16.26 -0.74 -4.83
C LEU A 141 -15.26 -0.35 -3.74
N ALA A 142 -15.12 0.93 -3.42
CA ALA A 142 -14.26 1.39 -2.33
C ALA A 142 -14.65 0.73 -1.00
N LYS A 143 -15.95 0.76 -0.65
CA LYS A 143 -16.48 0.11 0.55
C LYS A 143 -16.21 -1.40 0.54
N THR A 144 -16.43 -2.05 -0.58
CA THR A 144 -16.25 -3.50 -0.75
C THR A 144 -14.78 -3.88 -0.48
N PHE A 145 -13.83 -3.19 -1.12
CA PHE A 145 -12.40 -3.47 -0.95
C PHE A 145 -11.90 -3.14 0.47
N LEU A 146 -12.29 -2.00 1.04
CA LEU A 146 -11.90 -1.63 2.40
C LEU A 146 -12.50 -2.58 3.45
N THR A 147 -13.73 -3.04 3.26
CA THR A 147 -14.33 -4.08 4.12
C THR A 147 -13.55 -5.39 4.03
N LYS A 148 -13.13 -5.79 2.83
CA LYS A 148 -12.30 -6.99 2.64
C LYS A 148 -10.94 -6.84 3.32
N SER A 149 -10.33 -5.66 3.26
CA SER A 149 -9.09 -5.36 3.99
C SER A 149 -9.24 -5.55 5.50
N ILE A 150 -10.32 -5.03 6.09
CA ILE A 150 -10.64 -5.22 7.52
C ILE A 150 -10.85 -6.71 7.87
N GLN A 151 -11.49 -7.49 7.00
CA GLN A 151 -11.66 -8.94 7.24
C GLN A 151 -10.32 -9.68 7.29
N LEU A 152 -9.35 -9.29 6.47
CA LEU A 152 -8.02 -9.89 6.43
C LEU A 152 -7.11 -9.38 7.56
N ASN A 153 -7.25 -8.11 7.94
CA ASN A 153 -6.43 -7.48 8.97
C ASN A 153 -7.27 -6.59 9.89
N PRO A 154 -8.10 -7.20 10.79
CA PRO A 154 -9.07 -6.46 11.61
C PRO A 154 -8.44 -5.49 12.60
N ASN A 155 -7.20 -5.75 13.03
CA ASN A 155 -6.48 -4.94 14.01
C ASN A 155 -5.27 -4.19 13.38
N GLY A 156 -5.18 -4.16 12.05
CA GLY A 156 -4.09 -3.50 11.34
C GLY A 156 -4.19 -1.97 11.41
N ILE A 157 -3.05 -1.30 11.54
CA ILE A 157 -3.01 0.16 11.60
C ILE A 157 -3.50 0.78 10.28
N ASP A 158 -3.03 0.30 9.12
CA ASP A 158 -3.39 0.87 7.83
C ASP A 158 -4.80 0.46 7.39
N SER A 159 -5.22 -0.80 7.57
CA SER A 159 -6.57 -1.25 7.21
C SER A 159 -7.65 -0.41 7.91
N ASN A 160 -7.49 -0.17 9.22
CA ASN A 160 -8.44 0.62 9.99
C ASN A 160 -8.32 2.12 9.68
N TYR A 161 -7.12 2.66 9.51
CA TYR A 161 -6.93 4.07 9.16
C TYR A 161 -7.58 4.43 7.81
N PHE A 162 -7.33 3.65 6.76
CA PHE A 162 -7.87 3.95 5.43
C PHE A 162 -9.37 3.72 5.35
N TYR A 163 -9.90 2.72 6.07
CA TYR A 163 -11.34 2.57 6.17
C TYR A 163 -11.98 3.73 6.95
N ALA A 164 -11.36 4.18 8.04
CA ALA A 164 -11.81 5.37 8.76
C ALA A 164 -11.77 6.64 7.90
N SER A 165 -10.74 6.79 7.06
CA SER A 165 -10.65 7.91 6.12
C SER A 165 -11.81 7.91 5.12
N TYR A 166 -12.16 6.76 4.57
CA TYR A 166 -13.34 6.60 3.72
C TYR A 166 -14.64 6.94 4.47
N LEU A 167 -14.83 6.41 5.67
CA LEU A 167 -16.01 6.70 6.50
C LEU A 167 -16.13 8.20 6.83
N PHE A 168 -14.99 8.84 7.09
CA PHE A 168 -14.95 10.29 7.32
C PHE A 168 -15.43 11.09 6.11
N GLU A 169 -14.98 10.73 4.89
CA GLU A 169 -15.43 11.36 3.63
C GLU A 169 -16.92 11.11 3.38
N GLU A 170 -17.44 9.95 3.77
CA GLU A 170 -18.88 9.64 3.73
C GLU A 170 -19.68 10.28 4.88
N LYS A 171 -19.03 11.12 5.72
CA LYS A 171 -19.64 11.83 6.88
C LYS A 171 -20.12 10.89 7.99
N LEU A 172 -19.67 9.65 8.01
CA LEU A 172 -19.93 8.65 9.05
C LEU A 172 -18.90 8.80 10.17
N TYR A 173 -18.91 9.96 10.82
CA TYR A 173 -17.84 10.40 11.73
C TYR A 173 -17.70 9.52 12.99
N LYS A 174 -18.82 8.98 13.50
CA LYS A 174 -18.79 8.09 14.67
C LYS A 174 -18.11 6.77 14.32
N GLU A 175 -18.50 6.16 13.22
CA GLU A 175 -17.91 4.90 12.73
C GLU A 175 -16.42 5.12 12.35
N ALA A 176 -16.09 6.29 11.81
CA ALA A 176 -14.69 6.65 11.56
C ALA A 176 -13.88 6.69 12.86
N LEU A 177 -14.40 7.31 13.93
CA LEU A 177 -13.74 7.33 15.25
C LEU A 177 -13.53 5.93 15.81
N ASP A 178 -14.51 5.04 15.73
CA ASP A 178 -14.39 3.66 16.19
C ASP A 178 -13.22 2.94 15.49
N ARG A 179 -13.08 3.12 14.19
CA ARG A 179 -11.96 2.56 13.41
C ARG A 179 -10.62 3.20 13.76
N LEU A 180 -10.59 4.52 13.97
CA LEU A 180 -9.38 5.23 14.35
C LEU A 180 -8.87 4.80 15.73
N ILE A 181 -9.76 4.51 16.67
CA ILE A 181 -9.40 3.94 17.98
C ILE A 181 -8.73 2.58 17.81
N ILE A 182 -9.26 1.70 16.95
CA ILE A 182 -8.63 0.41 16.66
C ILE A 182 -7.25 0.63 16.03
N ALA A 183 -7.14 1.53 15.03
CA ALA A 183 -5.88 1.86 14.38
C ALA A 183 -4.83 2.40 15.36
N SER A 184 -5.23 3.27 16.31
CA SER A 184 -4.32 3.84 17.31
C SER A 184 -3.76 2.78 18.27
N ASN A 185 -4.53 1.73 18.55
CA ASN A 185 -4.16 0.62 19.43
C ASN A 185 -3.46 -0.54 18.68
N ALA A 186 -3.24 -0.42 17.38
CA ALA A 186 -2.58 -1.46 16.59
C ALA A 186 -1.16 -1.74 17.11
N LYS A 187 -0.76 -3.01 17.09
CA LYS A 187 0.60 -3.43 17.50
C LYS A 187 1.64 -2.80 16.57
N PRO A 188 2.80 -2.39 17.11
CA PRO A 188 3.93 -1.96 16.29
C PRO A 188 4.35 -3.04 15.30
N ARG A 189 4.68 -2.61 14.08
CA ARG A 189 5.16 -3.51 13.01
C ARG A 189 6.69 -3.54 13.03
N VAL A 190 7.25 -4.75 13.06
CA VAL A 190 8.71 -4.94 13.02
C VAL A 190 9.28 -4.37 11.73
N GLY A 191 10.32 -3.53 11.83
CA GLY A 191 10.96 -2.89 10.69
C GLY A 191 10.14 -1.77 10.03
N ARG A 192 9.04 -1.31 10.66
CA ARG A 192 8.16 -0.24 10.15
C ARG A 192 8.00 0.91 11.14
N GLU A 193 8.95 1.10 12.05
CA GLU A 193 8.86 2.06 13.16
C GLU A 193 8.62 3.50 12.66
N LEU A 194 9.29 3.88 11.57
CA LEU A 194 9.13 5.19 10.95
C LEU A 194 7.71 5.38 10.38
N ALA A 195 7.23 4.38 9.65
CA ALA A 195 5.88 4.40 9.08
C ALA A 195 4.81 4.39 10.18
N ASP A 196 4.99 3.59 11.22
CA ASP A 196 4.07 3.52 12.35
C ASP A 196 3.98 4.86 13.09
N LYS A 197 5.11 5.51 13.34
CA LYS A 197 5.15 6.85 13.95
C LYS A 197 4.40 7.87 13.09
N GLY A 198 4.65 7.88 11.80
CA GLY A 198 3.98 8.79 10.88
C GLY A 198 2.48 8.52 10.78
N ARG A 199 2.08 7.24 10.65
CA ARG A 199 0.67 6.85 10.60
C ARG A 199 -0.08 7.19 11.88
N ARG A 200 0.53 7.05 13.06
CA ARG A 200 -0.09 7.47 14.34
C ARG A 200 -0.35 8.97 14.36
N ALA A 201 0.56 9.78 13.86
CA ALA A 201 0.33 11.23 13.73
C ALA A 201 -0.82 11.56 12.76
N ASP A 202 -0.98 10.80 11.65
CA ASP A 202 -2.12 10.96 10.75
C ASP A 202 -3.44 10.55 11.42
N ILE A 203 -3.43 9.46 12.20
CA ILE A 203 -4.58 9.00 12.99
C ILE A 203 -5.02 10.06 13.99
N GLU A 204 -4.10 10.62 14.78
CA GLU A 204 -4.39 11.68 15.75
C GLU A 204 -5.05 12.89 15.09
N LYS A 205 -4.52 13.34 13.95
CA LYS A 205 -5.11 14.45 13.18
C LYS A 205 -6.54 14.14 12.72
N LEU A 206 -6.79 12.92 12.26
CA LEU A 206 -8.11 12.55 11.76
C LEU A 206 -9.12 12.37 12.91
N ILE A 207 -8.68 11.87 14.08
CA ILE A 207 -9.50 11.81 15.30
C ILE A 207 -9.99 13.22 15.67
N LEU A 208 -9.08 14.21 15.74
CA LEU A 208 -9.45 15.59 16.08
C LEU A 208 -10.47 16.17 15.10
N LYS A 209 -10.28 15.93 13.79
CA LYS A 209 -11.23 16.38 12.77
C LYS A 209 -12.60 15.70 12.91
N ALA A 210 -12.64 14.39 13.17
CA ALA A 210 -13.88 13.66 13.34
C ALA A 210 -14.66 14.11 14.60
N GLN A 211 -13.95 14.34 15.71
CA GLN A 211 -14.54 14.89 16.94
C GLN A 211 -15.11 16.30 16.75
N GLU A 212 -14.44 17.15 15.97
CA GLU A 212 -14.94 18.48 15.64
C GLU A 212 -16.25 18.42 14.83
N LYS A 213 -16.40 17.45 13.93
CA LYS A 213 -17.61 17.26 13.13
C LYS A 213 -18.79 16.68 13.91
N LEU A 214 -18.56 16.13 15.10
CA LEU A 214 -19.58 15.57 15.99
C LEU A 214 -20.07 16.55 17.08
N LYS A 215 -19.45 17.72 17.21
CA LYS A 215 -19.88 18.83 18.06
C LYS A 215 -21.00 19.64 17.39
#